data_706592071de96cd1318652b8c7d580ee
#
_entry.id   706592071de96cd1318652b8c7d580ee
#
_cell.length_a   1.000
_cell.length_b   1.000
_cell.length_c   1.000
_cell.angle_alpha   90.00
_cell.angle_beta   90.00
_cell.angle_gamma   90.00
#
_symmetry.space_group_name_H-M   'P 1'
#
loop_
_entity.id
_entity.type
_entity.pdbx_description
1 polymer ?
#
loop_
_entity_poly.entity_id
_entity_poly.type
_entity_poly.pdbx_seq_one_letter_code
_entity_poly.pdbx_strand_id
1 'polypeptide(L)'
;MDGMGDWLMAVRESGTIQERRKADAREGEPRARRSGGVEQAAAALVPDPGAPDRPAHEWRGLMLDSARTCWGVEAVHELLELMARYRLNRLHWHLTDDSGWRFEVPGRPRLTSVGAHLPLPDYSWYGNILPEKREAADERAAEVRFDGSYGAEDIAAVVEHARELGIEVMPEVDLPGHMAAAIRAHPELGDPRLADVDPADWPHANDLLWPGEESFDFVAEVLEVVMDLFPFSLVHIGGDECKHWLWETDPELVRRFGDGPEVARGSSSGTRDAVRPEAVLRGGPGSGRSGLGARLQGMFTDHARAVLGRRGRRPAAWDELLESPTSGEEVILAWRGAGGVPLADRSGHDWIYADCTRLYLNRVAGDPATEPPGMFGPIGARDILELPAPDSARLLGIQAAVWTEFILDREHLLHQLFPRLLAVAERAWVGPDVEWRDFSARLETETAWLRAHGYLPALRGPG
;
A
#
# COMPACT_ATOMS: atom_id res chain seq x y z
N MET A 1 -27.19 -12.05 -9.18
CA MET A 1 -26.88 -12.88 -7.99
C MET A 1 -26.28 -14.25 -8.34
N ASP A 2 -26.43 -14.75 -9.57
CA ASP A 2 -25.95 -16.11 -9.91
C ASP A 2 -24.45 -16.21 -10.27
N GLY A 3 -23.82 -15.13 -10.74
CA GLY A 3 -22.40 -15.17 -11.12
C GLY A 3 -21.40 -15.19 -9.95
N MET A 4 -21.79 -14.70 -8.79
CA MET A 4 -20.92 -14.66 -7.60
C MET A 4 -20.83 -16.04 -6.92
N GLY A 5 -21.89 -16.84 -7.02
CA GLY A 5 -21.91 -18.22 -6.52
C GLY A 5 -20.95 -19.13 -7.26
N ASP A 6 -20.89 -19.02 -8.57
CA ASP A 6 -20.02 -19.85 -9.42
C ASP A 6 -18.54 -19.50 -9.27
N TRP A 7 -18.22 -18.21 -9.10
CA TRP A 7 -16.86 -17.74 -8.83
C TRP A 7 -16.35 -18.20 -7.46
N LEU A 8 -17.21 -18.11 -6.42
CA LEU A 8 -16.89 -18.61 -5.07
C LEU A 8 -16.72 -20.13 -5.03
N MET A 9 -17.43 -20.87 -5.87
CA MET A 9 -17.24 -22.32 -6.00
C MET A 9 -15.91 -22.63 -6.68
N ALA A 10 -15.49 -21.88 -7.68
CA ALA A 10 -14.18 -22.03 -8.32
C ALA A 10 -13.03 -21.77 -7.34
N VAL A 11 -13.14 -20.76 -6.45
CA VAL A 11 -12.16 -20.48 -5.40
C VAL A 11 -12.13 -21.58 -4.33
N ARG A 12 -13.28 -22.20 -4.01
CA ARG A 12 -13.35 -23.30 -3.04
C ARG A 12 -12.91 -24.65 -3.62
N GLU A 13 -13.09 -24.88 -4.91
CA GLU A 13 -12.66 -26.11 -5.60
C GLU A 13 -11.16 -26.13 -5.92
N SER A 14 -10.46 -24.98 -5.94
CA SER A 14 -9.01 -24.93 -6.12
C SER A 14 -8.22 -25.50 -4.93
N GLY A 15 -8.88 -25.90 -3.85
CA GLY A 15 -8.28 -26.63 -2.71
C GLY A 15 -7.69 -28.01 -3.02
N THR A 16 -7.70 -28.46 -4.29
CA THR A 16 -7.13 -29.75 -4.72
C THR A 16 -5.94 -29.63 -5.68
N ILE A 17 -5.12 -28.58 -5.49
CA ILE A 17 -3.89 -28.33 -6.31
C ILE A 17 -2.89 -29.51 -6.23
N GLN A 18 -2.95 -30.36 -5.22
CA GLN A 18 -2.08 -31.54 -5.13
C GLN A 18 -2.33 -32.61 -6.21
N GLU A 19 -3.52 -32.64 -6.81
CA GLU A 19 -3.83 -33.67 -7.81
C GLU A 19 -3.47 -33.25 -9.24
N ARG A 20 -3.50 -31.96 -9.59
CA ARG A 20 -3.13 -31.48 -10.93
C ARG A 20 -1.60 -31.48 -11.15
N ARG A 21 -0.79 -31.30 -10.12
CA ARG A 21 0.69 -31.42 -10.22
C ARG A 21 1.21 -32.83 -10.58
N LYS A 22 0.35 -33.85 -10.55
CA LYS A 22 0.72 -35.23 -10.99
C LYS A 22 0.49 -35.49 -12.46
N ALA A 23 -0.24 -34.65 -13.18
CA ALA A 23 -0.55 -34.84 -14.58
C ALA A 23 0.47 -34.19 -15.53
N ASP A 24 1.04 -33.03 -15.20
CA ASP A 24 1.95 -32.25 -16.05
C ASP A 24 3.45 -32.63 -15.90
N ALA A 25 3.76 -33.63 -15.07
CA ALA A 25 5.14 -34.05 -14.78
C ALA A 25 5.73 -35.05 -15.81
N ARG A 26 5.18 -35.13 -17.01
CA ARG A 26 5.66 -36.08 -18.02
C ARG A 26 6.00 -35.46 -19.36
N GLU A 27 6.76 -34.39 -19.41
CA GLU A 27 7.54 -34.04 -20.62
C GLU A 27 8.36 -32.76 -20.34
N GLY A 28 9.63 -32.91 -20.02
CA GLY A 28 10.62 -31.85 -19.89
C GLY A 28 11.70 -32.23 -18.89
N GLU A 29 12.93 -32.47 -19.37
CA GLU A 29 14.06 -32.78 -18.49
C GLU A 29 14.24 -31.76 -17.38
N PRO A 30 14.42 -32.17 -16.12
CA PRO A 30 14.52 -31.24 -15.01
C PRO A 30 15.91 -30.60 -14.99
N ARG A 31 15.98 -29.30 -15.27
CA ARG A 31 17.05 -28.51 -14.66
C ARG A 31 16.92 -28.71 -13.15
N ALA A 32 17.98 -29.25 -12.56
CA ALA A 32 18.07 -29.57 -11.15
C ALA A 32 17.58 -28.39 -10.29
N ARG A 33 16.34 -28.48 -9.80
CA ARG A 33 15.93 -27.73 -8.64
C ARG A 33 16.82 -28.21 -7.50
N ARG A 34 17.75 -27.38 -7.09
CA ARG A 34 18.32 -27.52 -5.75
C ARG A 34 17.18 -27.28 -4.78
N SER A 35 16.53 -28.35 -4.37
CA SER A 35 15.80 -28.40 -3.11
C SER A 35 16.84 -28.34 -1.99
N GLY A 36 17.49 -27.18 -1.85
CA GLY A 36 18.03 -26.82 -0.57
C GLY A 36 16.79 -26.53 0.27
N GLY A 37 16.43 -27.46 1.16
CA GLY A 37 15.67 -27.11 2.33
C GLY A 37 16.34 -25.84 2.86
N VAL A 38 15.54 -24.84 3.25
CA VAL A 38 16.01 -23.73 4.04
C VAL A 38 16.60 -24.37 5.27
N GLU A 39 17.91 -24.76 5.19
CA GLU A 39 18.68 -24.94 6.39
C GLU A 39 18.43 -23.66 7.15
N GLN A 40 17.80 -23.76 8.30
CA GLN A 40 17.76 -22.69 9.26
C GLN A 40 19.20 -22.30 9.53
N ALA A 41 19.77 -21.52 8.61
CA ALA A 41 21.02 -20.87 8.83
C ALA A 41 20.80 -19.99 10.05
N ALA A 42 21.26 -20.48 11.18
CA ALA A 42 21.37 -19.72 12.39
C ALA A 42 22.01 -18.39 12.02
N ALA A 43 21.33 -17.32 12.35
CA ALA A 43 21.78 -15.94 12.23
C ALA A 43 21.30 -15.19 11.00
N ALA A 44 20.00 -14.92 10.93
CA ALA A 44 19.59 -13.59 10.58
C ALA A 44 20.20 -12.58 11.57
N LEU A 45 20.30 -11.32 11.18
CA LEU A 45 20.67 -10.22 12.09
C LEU A 45 19.86 -10.20 13.37
N VAL A 46 18.72 -10.85 13.37
CA VAL A 46 17.88 -11.21 14.48
C VAL A 46 18.07 -12.71 14.73
N PRO A 47 18.90 -13.23 15.57
CA PRO A 47 19.22 -12.90 16.94
C PRO A 47 20.72 -12.75 17.21
N ASP A 48 21.11 -11.72 17.84
CA ASP A 48 22.21 -11.74 18.81
C ASP A 48 22.02 -12.94 19.76
N PRO A 49 23.06 -13.68 20.16
CA PRO A 49 22.99 -14.63 21.27
C PRO A 49 22.43 -14.05 22.56
N GLY A 50 22.36 -12.72 22.68
CA GLY A 50 21.72 -11.96 23.75
C GLY A 50 20.35 -11.39 23.42
N ALA A 51 19.82 -11.58 22.19
CA ALA A 51 18.51 -11.07 21.83
C ALA A 51 17.39 -11.76 22.63
N PRO A 52 16.31 -11.02 22.98
CA PRO A 52 15.20 -11.60 23.72
C PRO A 52 14.54 -12.75 22.95
N ASP A 53 14.14 -13.80 23.66
CA ASP A 53 13.42 -14.94 23.08
C ASP A 53 12.08 -14.55 22.41
N ARG A 54 11.56 -13.37 22.76
CA ARG A 54 10.32 -12.81 22.23
C ARG A 54 10.57 -11.45 21.62
N PRO A 55 9.88 -11.13 20.50
CA PRO A 55 10.00 -9.82 19.88
C PRO A 55 9.47 -8.72 20.80
N ALA A 56 10.08 -7.53 20.70
CA ALA A 56 9.61 -6.32 21.37
C ALA A 56 8.26 -5.87 20.80
N HIS A 57 8.01 -6.13 19.52
CA HIS A 57 6.77 -5.79 18.85
C HIS A 57 6.12 -7.00 18.20
N GLU A 58 4.80 -7.15 18.40
CA GLU A 58 4.01 -8.20 17.75
C GLU A 58 3.84 -7.96 16.26
N TRP A 59 3.68 -6.69 15.85
CA TRP A 59 3.60 -6.28 14.45
C TRP A 59 5.00 -5.91 13.91
N ARG A 60 5.47 -6.65 12.93
CA ARG A 60 6.73 -6.42 12.25
C ARG A 60 6.47 -6.48 10.75
N GLY A 61 6.14 -5.31 10.17
CA GLY A 61 5.51 -5.22 8.86
C GLY A 61 6.41 -4.65 7.77
N LEU A 62 6.07 -5.05 6.55
CA LEU A 62 6.50 -4.40 5.33
C LEU A 62 5.27 -4.19 4.43
N MET A 63 5.06 -2.98 3.95
CA MET A 63 4.10 -2.68 2.89
C MET A 63 4.79 -2.77 1.54
N LEU A 64 4.14 -3.48 0.59
CA LEU A 64 4.51 -3.54 -0.81
C LEU A 64 3.44 -2.87 -1.66
N ASP A 65 3.83 -1.85 -2.40
CA ASP A 65 2.97 -1.24 -3.41
C ASP A 65 3.01 -2.06 -4.71
N SER A 66 1.86 -2.66 -5.04
CA SER A 66 1.63 -3.33 -6.32
C SER A 66 0.74 -2.49 -7.25
N ALA A 67 0.16 -1.39 -6.76
CA ALA A 67 -0.72 -0.55 -7.54
C ALA A 67 0.05 0.28 -8.57
N ARG A 68 1.24 0.82 -8.21
CA ARG A 68 2.10 1.55 -9.15
C ARG A 68 2.88 0.60 -10.05
N THR A 69 3.51 -0.42 -9.49
CA THR A 69 4.19 -1.48 -10.24
C THR A 69 3.60 -2.83 -9.87
N CYS A 70 2.95 -3.50 -10.83
CA CYS A 70 2.36 -4.82 -10.61
C CYS A 70 3.46 -5.89 -10.54
N TRP A 71 3.79 -6.33 -9.34
CA TRP A 71 4.80 -7.36 -9.10
C TRP A 71 4.25 -8.75 -9.45
N GLY A 72 4.98 -9.54 -10.22
CA GLY A 72 4.61 -10.93 -10.46
C GLY A 72 4.55 -11.76 -9.16
N VAL A 73 3.75 -12.81 -9.14
CA VAL A 73 3.57 -13.71 -7.97
C VAL A 73 4.93 -14.21 -7.45
N GLU A 74 5.86 -14.53 -8.34
CA GLU A 74 7.20 -15.01 -7.98
C GLU A 74 8.00 -13.94 -7.22
N ALA A 75 7.86 -12.66 -7.57
CA ALA A 75 8.54 -11.57 -6.87
C ALA A 75 7.94 -11.37 -5.47
N VAL A 76 6.63 -11.51 -5.33
CA VAL A 76 5.96 -11.45 -4.01
C VAL A 76 6.36 -12.64 -3.15
N HIS A 77 6.45 -13.85 -3.71
CA HIS A 77 6.95 -15.04 -3.00
C HIS A 77 8.39 -14.86 -2.53
N GLU A 78 9.28 -14.35 -3.39
CA GLU A 78 10.65 -14.04 -3.00
C GLU A 78 10.73 -13.04 -1.84
N LEU A 79 9.89 -11.99 -1.90
CA LEU A 79 9.81 -11.03 -0.81
C LEU A 79 9.32 -11.66 0.49
N LEU A 80 8.31 -12.53 0.45
CA LEU A 80 7.83 -13.27 1.61
C LEU A 80 8.92 -14.16 2.23
N GLU A 81 9.72 -14.85 1.41
CA GLU A 81 10.86 -15.66 1.90
C GLU A 81 11.89 -14.79 2.61
N LEU A 82 12.21 -13.60 2.06
CA LEU A 82 13.11 -12.65 2.69
C LEU A 82 12.50 -12.08 3.99
N MET A 83 11.22 -11.76 4.00
CA MET A 83 10.51 -11.33 5.20
C MET A 83 10.56 -12.39 6.30
N ALA A 84 10.29 -13.65 5.96
CA ALA A 84 10.36 -14.78 6.91
C ALA A 84 11.77 -14.98 7.45
N ARG A 85 12.79 -14.91 6.57
CA ARG A 85 14.20 -15.00 6.96
C ARG A 85 14.54 -13.98 8.04
N TYR A 86 14.03 -12.75 7.93
CA TYR A 86 14.26 -11.65 8.87
C TYR A 86 13.16 -11.50 9.92
N ARG A 87 12.31 -12.52 10.09
CA ARG A 87 11.26 -12.56 11.12
C ARG A 87 10.24 -11.42 11.06
N LEU A 88 10.07 -10.81 9.91
CA LEU A 88 8.90 -10.00 9.62
C LEU A 88 7.69 -10.91 9.48
N ASN A 89 6.53 -10.47 9.94
CA ASN A 89 5.36 -11.33 10.03
C ASN A 89 4.06 -10.70 9.51
N ARG A 90 4.15 -9.54 8.88
CA ARG A 90 3.02 -8.84 8.27
C ARG A 90 3.41 -8.30 6.91
N LEU A 91 2.80 -8.81 5.85
CA LEU A 91 2.80 -8.17 4.54
C LEU A 91 1.56 -7.28 4.45
N HIS A 92 1.75 -5.98 4.34
CA HIS A 92 0.71 -5.05 3.94
C HIS A 92 0.77 -4.92 2.42
N TRP A 93 -0.26 -5.38 1.71
CA TRP A 93 -0.26 -5.45 0.26
C TRP A 93 -1.18 -4.39 -0.33
N HIS A 94 -0.57 -3.31 -0.82
CA HIS A 94 -1.27 -2.19 -1.44
C HIS A 94 -1.63 -2.53 -2.88
N LEU A 95 -2.93 -2.76 -3.13
CA LEU A 95 -3.45 -3.38 -4.36
C LEU A 95 -4.19 -2.42 -5.27
N THR A 96 -4.54 -1.23 -4.78
CA THR A 96 -5.29 -0.24 -5.56
C THR A 96 -4.80 1.16 -5.27
N ASP A 97 -4.69 1.96 -6.33
CA ASP A 97 -4.31 3.37 -6.27
C ASP A 97 -4.66 4.06 -7.58
N ASP A 98 -4.33 5.33 -7.74
CA ASP A 98 -4.59 6.11 -8.96
C ASP A 98 -3.99 5.50 -10.22
N SER A 99 -2.83 4.85 -10.09
CA SER A 99 -2.07 4.26 -11.19
C SER A 99 -2.47 2.84 -11.54
N GLY A 100 -3.27 2.16 -10.71
CA GLY A 100 -3.66 0.80 -11.02
C GLY A 100 -4.58 0.12 -10.01
N TRP A 101 -5.41 -0.77 -10.55
CA TRP A 101 -6.27 -1.69 -9.82
C TRP A 101 -5.80 -3.12 -10.07
N ARG A 102 -5.47 -3.89 -9.04
CA ARG A 102 -4.69 -5.11 -9.22
C ARG A 102 -5.39 -6.43 -8.93
N PHE A 103 -6.70 -6.46 -8.71
CA PHE A 103 -7.42 -7.71 -8.51
C PHE A 103 -8.81 -7.72 -9.14
N GLU A 104 -9.30 -8.93 -9.42
CA GLU A 104 -10.61 -9.14 -10.04
C GLU A 104 -11.74 -8.92 -9.03
N VAL A 105 -12.80 -8.22 -9.47
CA VAL A 105 -14.06 -8.07 -8.76
C VAL A 105 -15.17 -8.63 -9.65
N PRO A 106 -15.86 -9.70 -9.26
CA PRO A 106 -16.97 -10.28 -10.03
C PRO A 106 -18.05 -9.25 -10.37
N GLY A 107 -18.45 -9.21 -11.61
CA GLY A 107 -19.41 -8.22 -12.11
C GLY A 107 -18.80 -6.89 -12.56
N ARG A 108 -17.50 -6.65 -12.26
CA ARG A 108 -16.80 -5.41 -12.62
C ARG A 108 -15.51 -5.64 -13.43
N PRO A 109 -15.58 -6.33 -14.58
CA PRO A 109 -14.38 -6.73 -15.33
C PRO A 109 -13.54 -5.55 -15.83
N ARG A 110 -14.11 -4.34 -15.90
CA ARG A 110 -13.39 -3.15 -16.33
C ARG A 110 -12.33 -2.70 -15.30
N LEU A 111 -12.45 -3.08 -14.02
CA LEU A 111 -11.43 -2.80 -13.02
C LEU A 111 -10.07 -3.38 -13.42
N THR A 112 -10.06 -4.60 -13.96
CA THR A 112 -8.82 -5.23 -14.43
C THR A 112 -8.54 -5.01 -15.92
N SER A 113 -9.58 -4.93 -16.78
CA SER A 113 -9.35 -4.71 -18.21
C SER A 113 -9.05 -3.25 -18.60
N VAL A 114 -9.33 -2.30 -17.73
CA VAL A 114 -9.03 -0.88 -17.90
C VAL A 114 -8.14 -0.38 -16.76
N GLY A 115 -8.61 -0.51 -15.52
CA GLY A 115 -7.92 0.03 -14.34
C GLY A 115 -6.54 -0.58 -14.07
N ALA A 116 -6.27 -1.81 -14.54
CA ALA A 116 -4.96 -2.45 -14.41
C ALA A 116 -3.97 -2.08 -15.53
N HIS A 117 -4.42 -1.40 -16.57
CA HIS A 117 -3.65 -1.10 -17.79
C HIS A 117 -3.65 0.39 -18.11
N LEU A 118 -3.45 1.22 -17.08
CA LEU A 118 -3.37 2.66 -17.25
C LEU A 118 -2.08 3.06 -17.96
N PRO A 119 -2.06 4.25 -18.61
CA PRO A 119 -0.86 4.74 -19.28
C PRO A 119 0.28 4.92 -18.26
N LEU A 120 1.49 4.98 -18.80
CA LEU A 120 2.70 5.28 -18.03
C LEU A 120 2.51 6.50 -17.13
N PRO A 121 3.00 6.47 -15.91
CA PRO A 121 3.00 7.64 -15.05
C PRO A 121 3.85 8.75 -15.67
N ASP A 122 3.41 9.98 -15.55
CA ASP A 122 4.23 11.15 -15.87
C ASP A 122 5.03 11.55 -14.64
N TYR A 123 6.30 11.17 -14.61
CA TYR A 123 7.18 11.49 -13.48
C TYR A 123 7.51 12.98 -13.35
N SER A 124 7.13 13.83 -14.29
CA SER A 124 7.28 15.28 -14.18
C SER A 124 6.51 15.88 -13.00
N TRP A 125 5.43 15.22 -12.58
CA TRP A 125 4.61 15.61 -11.43
C TRP A 125 5.32 15.41 -10.08
N TYR A 126 6.29 14.51 -10.02
CA TYR A 126 6.99 14.20 -8.77
C TYR A 126 8.11 15.21 -8.50
N GLY A 127 7.80 16.27 -7.74
CA GLY A 127 8.76 17.29 -7.33
C GLY A 127 9.80 16.82 -6.31
N ASN A 128 9.67 15.62 -5.78
CA ASN A 128 10.48 15.07 -4.70
C ASN A 128 11.61 14.13 -5.15
N ILE A 129 11.90 14.09 -6.46
CA ILE A 129 13.08 13.42 -7.05
C ILE A 129 13.85 14.37 -7.96
N LEU A 130 15.14 14.07 -8.20
CA LEU A 130 15.97 14.88 -9.10
C LEU A 130 15.46 14.84 -10.54
N PRO A 131 15.47 15.97 -11.30
CA PRO A 131 14.98 16.00 -12.69
C PRO A 131 15.61 14.92 -13.58
N GLU A 132 16.92 14.74 -13.52
CA GLU A 132 17.65 13.71 -14.28
C GLU A 132 17.28 12.28 -13.87
N LYS A 133 16.82 12.08 -12.64
CA LYS A 133 16.33 10.78 -12.16
C LYS A 133 14.90 10.52 -12.64
N ARG A 134 14.10 11.56 -12.82
CA ARG A 134 12.76 11.45 -13.47
C ARG A 134 12.90 11.00 -14.92
N GLU A 135 13.79 11.64 -15.69
CA GLU A 135 14.06 11.26 -17.07
C GLU A 135 14.50 9.79 -17.18
N ALA A 136 15.41 9.35 -16.31
CA ALA A 136 15.82 7.94 -16.25
C ALA A 136 14.68 6.98 -15.86
N ALA A 137 13.74 7.41 -15.01
CA ALA A 137 12.56 6.62 -14.65
C ALA A 137 11.57 6.54 -15.83
N ASP A 138 11.33 7.65 -16.55
CA ASP A 138 10.50 7.67 -17.76
C ASP A 138 11.07 6.75 -18.86
N GLU A 139 12.38 6.81 -19.11
CA GLU A 139 13.06 5.92 -20.07
C GLU A 139 12.89 4.47 -19.65
N ARG A 140 13.09 4.14 -18.37
CA ARG A 140 12.96 2.78 -17.86
C ARG A 140 11.53 2.28 -17.92
N ALA A 141 10.55 3.12 -17.60
CA ALA A 141 9.14 2.78 -17.66
C ALA A 141 8.68 2.42 -19.09
N ALA A 142 9.31 2.99 -20.11
CA ALA A 142 9.05 2.62 -21.50
C ALA A 142 9.56 1.22 -21.88
N GLU A 143 10.49 0.65 -21.12
CA GLU A 143 11.13 -0.63 -21.41
C GLU A 143 10.55 -1.81 -20.61
N VAL A 144 9.92 -1.55 -19.46
CA VAL A 144 9.43 -2.58 -18.55
C VAL A 144 7.90 -2.63 -18.53
N ARG A 145 7.38 -3.81 -18.24
CA ARG A 145 5.95 -3.98 -18.00
C ARG A 145 5.69 -3.84 -16.51
N PHE A 146 4.91 -2.84 -16.13
CA PHE A 146 4.50 -2.54 -14.75
C PHE A 146 2.98 -2.66 -14.54
N ASP A 147 2.22 -2.89 -15.61
CA ASP A 147 0.78 -3.11 -15.63
C ASP A 147 0.43 -4.59 -15.38
N GLY A 148 -0.83 -4.85 -15.07
CA GLY A 148 -1.36 -6.18 -14.86
C GLY A 148 -2.27 -6.28 -13.64
N SER A 149 -2.75 -7.48 -13.37
CA SER A 149 -3.60 -7.79 -12.23
C SER A 149 -3.40 -9.24 -11.78
N TYR A 150 -3.81 -9.52 -10.56
CA TYR A 150 -3.82 -10.85 -9.96
C TYR A 150 -5.19 -11.47 -10.11
N GLY A 151 -5.25 -12.70 -10.59
CA GLY A 151 -6.44 -13.54 -10.48
C GLY A 151 -6.63 -14.07 -9.06
N ALA A 152 -7.79 -14.63 -8.76
CA ALA A 152 -8.08 -15.23 -7.46
C ALA A 152 -7.08 -16.35 -7.10
N GLU A 153 -6.62 -17.13 -8.07
CA GLU A 153 -5.63 -18.19 -7.87
C GLU A 153 -4.25 -17.62 -7.53
N ASP A 154 -3.85 -16.49 -8.12
CA ASP A 154 -2.60 -15.80 -7.83
C ASP A 154 -2.58 -15.30 -6.38
N ILE A 155 -3.65 -14.64 -5.95
CA ILE A 155 -3.80 -14.15 -4.58
C ILE A 155 -3.81 -15.33 -3.59
N ALA A 156 -4.55 -16.39 -3.89
CA ALA A 156 -4.58 -17.59 -3.05
C ALA A 156 -3.19 -18.23 -2.91
N ALA A 157 -2.38 -18.26 -3.98
CA ALA A 157 -1.03 -18.76 -3.94
C ALA A 157 -0.12 -17.93 -3.03
N VAL A 158 -0.22 -16.59 -3.11
CA VAL A 158 0.53 -15.67 -2.25
C VAL A 158 0.13 -15.82 -0.79
N VAL A 159 -1.18 -15.84 -0.50
CA VAL A 159 -1.72 -15.96 0.87
C VAL A 159 -1.32 -17.29 1.50
N GLU A 160 -1.40 -18.39 0.75
CA GLU A 160 -1.01 -19.71 1.26
C GLU A 160 0.50 -19.79 1.52
N HIS A 161 1.32 -19.26 0.61
CA HIS A 161 2.78 -19.22 0.81
C HIS A 161 3.15 -18.37 2.04
N ALA A 162 2.52 -17.19 2.20
CA ALA A 162 2.69 -16.36 3.39
C ALA A 162 2.32 -17.12 4.67
N ARG A 163 1.18 -17.84 4.66
CA ARG A 163 0.73 -18.65 5.81
C ARG A 163 1.74 -19.76 6.18
N GLU A 164 2.32 -20.43 5.18
CA GLU A 164 3.37 -21.43 5.41
C GLU A 164 4.63 -20.85 6.07
N LEU A 165 4.92 -19.58 5.79
CA LEU A 165 6.04 -18.82 6.34
C LEU A 165 5.70 -18.12 7.67
N GLY A 166 4.46 -18.23 8.17
CA GLY A 166 4.01 -17.56 9.39
C GLY A 166 3.81 -16.06 9.22
N ILE A 167 3.54 -15.61 7.98
CA ILE A 167 3.24 -14.22 7.63
C ILE A 167 1.75 -14.08 7.34
N GLU A 168 1.12 -13.07 7.92
CA GLU A 168 -0.24 -12.69 7.57
C GLU A 168 -0.23 -11.56 6.55
N VAL A 169 -1.14 -11.64 5.56
CA VAL A 169 -1.28 -10.66 4.49
C VAL A 169 -2.46 -9.76 4.79
N MET A 170 -2.20 -8.48 5.03
CA MET A 170 -3.21 -7.43 5.15
C MET A 170 -3.39 -6.76 3.78
N PRO A 171 -4.51 -6.96 3.09
CA PRO A 171 -4.78 -6.28 1.84
C PRO A 171 -5.14 -4.82 2.10
N GLU A 172 -4.76 -3.94 1.17
CA GLU A 172 -5.22 -2.56 1.13
C GLU A 172 -6.00 -2.29 -0.15
N VAL A 173 -7.18 -1.69 0.06
CA VAL A 173 -7.96 -1.00 -0.96
C VAL A 173 -8.13 0.42 -0.48
N ASP A 174 -7.43 1.34 -1.10
CA ASP A 174 -7.48 2.74 -0.70
C ASP A 174 -8.82 3.36 -1.06
N LEU A 175 -9.46 4.01 -0.08
CA LEU A 175 -10.74 4.70 -0.25
C LEU A 175 -10.94 5.77 0.84
N PRO A 176 -11.69 6.82 0.55
CA PRO A 176 -12.35 7.13 -0.73
C PRO A 176 -11.45 7.86 -1.75
N GLY A 177 -10.21 8.21 -1.36
CA GLY A 177 -9.17 8.79 -2.23
C GLY A 177 -8.44 7.71 -3.03
N HIS A 178 -7.47 8.11 -3.84
CA HIS A 178 -6.61 7.23 -4.65
C HIS A 178 -7.39 6.24 -5.53
N MET A 179 -8.56 6.66 -6.02
CA MET A 179 -9.50 5.84 -6.78
C MET A 179 -9.52 6.13 -8.28
N ALA A 180 -8.54 6.87 -8.83
CA ALA A 180 -8.56 7.23 -10.25
C ALA A 180 -8.59 6.00 -11.17
N ALA A 181 -7.93 4.90 -10.84
CA ALA A 181 -7.99 3.68 -11.64
C ALA A 181 -9.40 3.07 -11.66
N ALA A 182 -10.08 3.03 -10.52
CA ALA A 182 -11.47 2.55 -10.44
C ALA A 182 -12.43 3.50 -11.16
N ILE A 183 -12.27 4.80 -11.02
CA ILE A 183 -13.11 5.82 -11.67
C ILE A 183 -12.90 5.79 -13.19
N ARG A 184 -11.72 5.56 -13.70
CA ARG A 184 -11.49 5.37 -15.14
C ARG A 184 -12.17 4.12 -15.68
N ALA A 185 -12.20 3.07 -14.88
CA ALA A 185 -12.96 1.87 -15.23
C ALA A 185 -14.48 2.08 -15.13
N HIS A 186 -14.93 2.87 -14.16
CA HIS A 186 -16.32 3.14 -13.79
C HIS A 186 -16.53 4.63 -13.51
N PRO A 187 -16.70 5.48 -14.56
CA PRO A 187 -16.78 6.95 -14.41
C PRO A 187 -17.91 7.43 -13.50
N GLU A 188 -18.94 6.62 -13.33
CA GLU A 188 -20.07 6.89 -12.42
C GLU A 188 -19.67 6.98 -10.95
N LEU A 189 -18.49 6.45 -10.57
CA LEU A 189 -17.97 6.48 -9.21
C LEU A 189 -17.31 7.81 -8.84
N GLY A 190 -16.91 8.62 -9.81
CA GLY A 190 -16.16 9.85 -9.60
C GLY A 190 -17.02 11.12 -9.60
N ASP A 191 -16.35 12.26 -9.48
CA ASP A 191 -16.98 13.57 -9.57
C ASP A 191 -17.52 13.80 -10.99
N PRO A 192 -18.84 13.96 -11.17
CA PRO A 192 -19.42 14.15 -12.49
C PRO A 192 -18.97 15.44 -13.20
N ARG A 193 -18.45 16.42 -12.44
CA ARG A 193 -17.90 17.67 -13.00
C ARG A 193 -16.55 17.46 -13.69
N LEU A 194 -15.88 16.35 -13.37
CA LEU A 194 -14.56 15.98 -13.88
C LEU A 194 -14.59 14.80 -14.86
N ALA A 195 -15.79 14.34 -15.26
CA ALA A 195 -15.95 13.18 -16.14
C ALA A 195 -15.25 13.32 -17.49
N ASP A 196 -15.16 14.54 -18.02
CA ASP A 196 -14.56 14.86 -19.33
C ASP A 196 -13.09 15.35 -19.22
N VAL A 197 -12.48 15.31 -18.03
CA VAL A 197 -11.08 15.73 -17.85
C VAL A 197 -10.16 14.65 -18.43
N ASP A 198 -9.30 15.05 -19.35
CA ASP A 198 -8.28 14.14 -19.87
C ASP A 198 -7.23 13.86 -18.79
N PRO A 199 -7.04 12.59 -18.43
CA PRO A 199 -6.00 12.21 -17.46
C PRO A 199 -4.58 12.57 -17.89
N ALA A 200 -4.32 12.74 -19.19
CA ALA A 200 -3.03 13.22 -19.68
C ALA A 200 -2.77 14.67 -19.26
N ASP A 201 -3.83 15.49 -19.17
CA ASP A 201 -3.71 16.88 -18.73
C ASP A 201 -3.70 17.00 -17.19
N TRP A 202 -4.43 16.10 -16.49
CA TRP A 202 -4.60 16.11 -15.03
C TRP A 202 -4.68 14.67 -14.48
N PRO A 203 -3.55 13.97 -14.29
CA PRO A 203 -3.51 12.54 -13.93
C PRO A 203 -4.30 12.18 -12.67
N HIS A 204 -4.33 13.07 -11.69
CA HIS A 204 -4.99 12.86 -10.39
C HIS A 204 -6.23 13.77 -10.21
N ALA A 205 -6.90 14.19 -11.30
CA ALA A 205 -8.01 15.13 -11.20
C ALA A 205 -9.25 14.52 -10.56
N ASN A 206 -9.61 13.31 -10.95
CA ASN A 206 -10.81 12.59 -10.53
C ASN A 206 -10.42 11.29 -9.84
N ASP A 207 -9.91 11.40 -8.62
CA ASP A 207 -9.40 10.30 -7.82
C ASP A 207 -10.16 10.08 -6.50
N LEU A 208 -11.27 10.80 -6.32
CA LEU A 208 -12.07 10.75 -5.10
C LEU A 208 -13.45 10.18 -5.41
N LEU A 209 -13.87 9.11 -4.71
CA LEU A 209 -15.21 8.53 -4.86
C LEU A 209 -16.28 9.57 -4.56
N TRP A 210 -17.27 9.66 -5.44
CA TRP A 210 -18.41 10.55 -5.23
C TRP A 210 -19.37 9.95 -4.19
N PRO A 211 -19.81 10.69 -3.16
CA PRO A 211 -20.62 10.13 -2.07
C PRO A 211 -22.07 9.91 -2.52
N GLY A 212 -22.32 8.78 -3.17
CA GLY A 212 -23.58 8.32 -3.71
C GLY A 212 -23.82 6.83 -3.48
N GLU A 213 -25.02 6.34 -3.80
CA GLU A 213 -25.41 4.95 -3.64
C GLU A 213 -24.47 4.01 -4.41
N GLU A 214 -24.15 4.38 -5.68
CA GLU A 214 -23.23 3.61 -6.52
C GLU A 214 -21.86 3.40 -5.88
N SER A 215 -21.30 4.42 -5.23
CA SER A 215 -19.98 4.32 -4.58
C SER A 215 -20.04 3.49 -3.29
N PHE A 216 -21.11 3.59 -2.52
CA PHE A 216 -21.26 2.74 -1.33
C PHE A 216 -21.49 1.28 -1.70
N ASP A 217 -22.29 1.00 -2.73
CA ASP A 217 -22.47 -0.35 -3.25
C ASP A 217 -21.16 -0.92 -3.80
N PHE A 218 -20.40 -0.11 -4.54
CA PHE A 218 -19.09 -0.47 -5.02
C PHE A 218 -18.13 -0.84 -3.89
N VAL A 219 -18.04 0.01 -2.84
CA VAL A 219 -17.19 -0.28 -1.67
C VAL A 219 -17.61 -1.59 -1.01
N ALA A 220 -18.92 -1.84 -0.86
CA ALA A 220 -19.40 -3.08 -0.27
C ALA A 220 -19.02 -4.31 -1.11
N GLU A 221 -19.23 -4.27 -2.43
CA GLU A 221 -18.85 -5.34 -3.35
C GLU A 221 -17.36 -5.66 -3.31
N VAL A 222 -16.52 -4.63 -3.35
CA VAL A 222 -15.06 -4.76 -3.29
C VAL A 222 -14.60 -5.38 -1.97
N LEU A 223 -15.11 -4.89 -0.84
CA LEU A 223 -14.71 -5.39 0.48
C LEU A 223 -15.18 -6.83 0.73
N GLU A 224 -16.34 -7.24 0.19
CA GLU A 224 -16.77 -8.64 0.28
C GLU A 224 -15.81 -9.56 -0.49
N VAL A 225 -15.35 -9.17 -1.68
CA VAL A 225 -14.35 -9.91 -2.46
C VAL A 225 -13.01 -9.97 -1.71
N VAL A 226 -12.57 -8.86 -1.14
CA VAL A 226 -11.32 -8.82 -0.33
C VAL A 226 -11.41 -9.78 0.85
N MET A 227 -12.55 -9.81 1.56
CA MET A 227 -12.73 -10.73 2.68
C MET A 227 -12.80 -12.20 2.27
N ASP A 228 -13.17 -12.50 1.04
CA ASP A 228 -13.14 -13.86 0.50
C ASP A 228 -11.71 -14.30 0.12
N LEU A 229 -10.91 -13.38 -0.39
CA LEU A 229 -9.54 -13.65 -0.85
C LEU A 229 -8.52 -13.67 0.30
N PHE A 230 -8.72 -12.84 1.32
CA PHE A 230 -7.75 -12.64 2.40
C PHE A 230 -8.33 -13.06 3.76
N PRO A 231 -7.72 -14.06 4.44
CA PRO A 231 -8.23 -14.57 5.70
C PRO A 231 -7.88 -13.69 6.92
N PHE A 232 -6.97 -12.72 6.79
CA PHE A 232 -6.52 -11.90 7.90
C PHE A 232 -7.64 -11.03 8.48
N SER A 233 -7.59 -10.74 9.78
CA SER A 233 -8.65 -10.03 10.50
C SER A 233 -8.72 -8.53 10.20
N LEU A 234 -7.69 -7.96 9.63
CA LEU A 234 -7.61 -6.55 9.25
C LEU A 234 -7.66 -6.40 7.73
N VAL A 235 -8.37 -5.39 7.27
CA VAL A 235 -8.36 -4.89 5.89
C VAL A 235 -8.00 -3.41 5.95
N HIS A 236 -6.96 -3.00 5.26
CA HIS A 236 -6.59 -1.60 5.17
C HIS A 236 -7.46 -0.90 4.13
N ILE A 237 -8.04 0.23 4.52
CA ILE A 237 -8.99 0.99 3.71
C ILE A 237 -8.44 2.36 3.28
N GLY A 238 -7.12 2.56 3.35
CA GLY A 238 -6.46 3.81 2.99
C GLY A 238 -6.85 4.98 3.87
N GLY A 239 -7.50 5.98 3.28
CA GLY A 239 -8.04 7.15 3.95
C GLY A 239 -7.13 8.37 3.94
N ASP A 240 -5.97 8.25 3.31
CA ASP A 240 -4.98 9.31 3.15
C ASP A 240 -5.30 10.25 1.98
N GLU A 241 -4.72 11.42 2.03
CA GLU A 241 -4.67 12.45 0.98
C GLU A 241 -6.00 12.80 0.29
N CYS A 242 -7.14 12.52 0.94
CA CYS A 242 -8.47 12.78 0.38
C CYS A 242 -8.65 14.25 0.03
N LYS A 243 -8.97 14.53 -1.21
CA LYS A 243 -9.20 15.89 -1.74
C LYS A 243 -10.57 16.42 -1.34
N HIS A 244 -10.81 16.58 -0.03
CA HIS A 244 -12.08 17.03 0.54
C HIS A 244 -12.66 18.27 -0.15
N TRP A 245 -11.83 19.17 -0.64
CA TRP A 245 -12.24 20.37 -1.35
C TRP A 245 -13.06 20.08 -2.62
N LEU A 246 -12.92 18.89 -3.25
CA LEU A 246 -13.79 18.48 -4.37
C LEU A 246 -15.24 18.36 -3.92
N TRP A 247 -15.48 17.75 -2.77
CA TRP A 247 -16.83 17.63 -2.21
C TRP A 247 -17.33 18.96 -1.65
N GLU A 248 -16.47 19.72 -0.98
CA GLU A 248 -16.80 20.98 -0.30
C GLU A 248 -17.14 22.13 -1.27
N THR A 249 -16.70 22.02 -2.51
CA THR A 249 -17.03 22.98 -3.59
C THR A 249 -18.24 22.58 -4.42
N ASP A 250 -18.81 21.38 -4.20
CA ASP A 250 -20.01 20.96 -4.93
C ASP A 250 -21.27 21.52 -4.27
N PRO A 251 -22.11 22.33 -5.00
CA PRO A 251 -23.29 22.94 -4.45
C PRO A 251 -24.36 21.95 -4.00
N GLU A 252 -24.44 20.77 -4.60
CA GLU A 252 -25.42 19.74 -4.22
C GLU A 252 -25.00 19.04 -2.93
N LEU A 253 -23.73 18.66 -2.80
CA LEU A 253 -23.20 18.06 -1.58
C LEU A 253 -23.28 19.05 -0.39
N VAL A 254 -22.91 20.30 -0.63
CA VAL A 254 -23.05 21.36 0.37
C VAL A 254 -24.51 21.55 0.80
N ARG A 255 -25.46 21.54 -0.14
CA ARG A 255 -26.90 21.64 0.17
C ARG A 255 -27.41 20.42 0.93
N ARG A 256 -26.95 19.21 0.57
CA ARG A 256 -27.45 17.94 1.12
C ARG A 256 -26.85 17.62 2.49
N PHE A 257 -25.58 17.93 2.68
CA PHE A 257 -24.78 17.51 3.84
C PHE A 257 -24.15 18.68 4.63
N GLY A 258 -24.23 19.93 4.16
CA GLY A 258 -23.69 21.10 4.85
C GLY A 258 -24.51 21.50 6.09
N ASP A 259 -23.87 22.12 7.10
CA ASP A 259 -24.51 22.57 8.33
C ASP A 259 -25.19 23.93 8.15
N GLY A 260 -26.52 23.94 7.97
CA GLY A 260 -27.39 25.09 8.24
C GLY A 260 -27.43 26.24 7.23
N PRO A 261 -28.16 27.31 7.53
CA PRO A 261 -28.57 28.35 6.58
C PRO A 261 -27.46 29.33 6.14
N GLU A 262 -26.28 29.28 6.71
CA GLU A 262 -25.15 30.17 6.32
C GLU A 262 -24.55 29.83 4.96
N VAL A 263 -24.61 28.57 4.56
CA VAL A 263 -24.08 28.08 3.26
C VAL A 263 -24.97 28.53 2.08
N ALA A 264 -26.26 28.77 2.35
CA ALA A 264 -27.23 29.16 1.32
C ALA A 264 -27.08 30.61 0.83
N ARG A 265 -26.29 31.47 1.47
CA ARG A 265 -26.15 32.89 1.10
C ARG A 265 -25.07 33.18 0.07
N GLY A 266 -24.24 32.20 -0.28
CA GLY A 266 -23.17 32.34 -1.26
C GLY A 266 -23.46 31.74 -2.66
N SER A 267 -24.49 30.91 -2.80
CA SER A 267 -24.85 30.30 -4.07
C SER A 267 -26.01 31.04 -4.72
N SER A 268 -25.72 31.91 -5.69
CA SER A 268 -26.70 32.33 -6.68
C SER A 268 -27.29 31.09 -7.34
N SER A 269 -28.64 31.06 -7.47
CA SER A 269 -29.39 30.06 -8.23
C SER A 269 -28.91 30.03 -9.70
N GLY A 270 -27.80 29.37 -9.96
CA GLY A 270 -27.31 29.04 -11.29
C GLY A 270 -27.73 27.62 -11.60
N THR A 271 -28.49 27.45 -12.68
CA THR A 271 -28.60 26.21 -13.43
C THR A 271 -27.23 25.48 -13.48
N ARG A 272 -27.25 24.14 -13.58
CA ARG A 272 -26.07 23.30 -13.89
C ARG A 272 -25.41 23.73 -15.22
N ASP A 273 -25.02 24.99 -15.34
CA ASP A 273 -24.13 25.43 -16.38
C ASP A 273 -22.74 24.90 -16.04
N ALA A 274 -22.18 24.12 -16.95
CA ALA A 274 -20.91 23.43 -16.85
C ALA A 274 -19.85 24.25 -16.10
N VAL A 275 -19.63 23.93 -14.85
CA VAL A 275 -18.48 24.43 -14.10
C VAL A 275 -17.26 23.91 -14.85
N ARG A 276 -16.42 24.81 -15.34
CA ARG A 276 -15.23 24.39 -16.09
C ARG A 276 -14.32 23.58 -15.16
N PRO A 277 -13.87 22.40 -15.60
CA PRO A 277 -13.01 21.53 -14.79
C PRO A 277 -11.84 22.27 -14.13
N GLU A 278 -11.21 23.20 -14.87
CA GLU A 278 -10.07 23.98 -14.35
C GLU A 278 -10.47 24.89 -13.16
N ALA A 279 -11.73 25.30 -13.07
CA ALA A 279 -12.22 26.09 -11.94
C ALA A 279 -12.39 25.22 -10.70
N VAL A 280 -12.83 23.96 -10.87
CA VAL A 280 -12.91 22.95 -9.81
C VAL A 280 -11.51 22.62 -9.29
N LEU A 281 -10.57 22.34 -10.21
CA LEU A 281 -9.20 21.94 -9.88
C LEU A 281 -8.36 23.08 -9.29
N ARG A 282 -8.68 24.35 -9.57
CA ARG A 282 -8.00 25.50 -8.96
C ARG A 282 -8.45 25.82 -7.54
N GLY A 283 -9.48 25.14 -7.04
CA GLY A 283 -9.98 25.32 -5.68
C GLY A 283 -8.95 25.03 -4.58
N GLY A 284 -8.06 24.08 -4.78
CA GLY A 284 -6.88 23.76 -3.98
C GLY A 284 -7.09 23.55 -2.48
N PRO A 285 -6.11 22.98 -1.76
CA PRO A 285 -6.19 22.79 -0.32
C PRO A 285 -6.29 24.13 0.42
N GLY A 286 -7.34 24.33 1.21
CA GLY A 286 -7.63 25.51 2.02
C GLY A 286 -8.87 26.32 1.62
N SER A 287 -9.57 25.96 0.54
CA SER A 287 -10.83 26.58 0.14
C SER A 287 -12.05 26.04 0.90
N GLY A 288 -11.95 24.87 1.54
CA GLY A 288 -13.01 24.26 2.34
C GLY A 288 -12.75 24.37 3.84
N ARG A 289 -13.59 25.12 4.58
CA ARG A 289 -13.55 25.20 6.04
C ARG A 289 -14.81 24.62 6.71
N SER A 290 -15.61 23.86 5.97
CA SER A 290 -16.94 23.47 6.47
C SER A 290 -16.94 22.19 7.32
N GLY A 291 -15.85 21.43 7.37
CA GLY A 291 -15.81 20.08 7.97
C GLY A 291 -16.70 19.07 7.21
N LEU A 292 -17.23 19.45 6.06
CA LEU A 292 -18.07 18.61 5.21
C LEU A 292 -17.25 17.43 4.68
N GLY A 293 -16.03 17.70 4.21
CA GLY A 293 -15.14 16.67 3.69
C GLY A 293 -14.85 15.57 4.71
N ALA A 294 -14.48 15.94 5.94
CA ALA A 294 -14.25 14.99 7.02
C ALA A 294 -15.51 14.15 7.36
N ARG A 295 -16.71 14.77 7.34
CA ARG A 295 -17.96 14.01 7.55
C ARG A 295 -18.24 13.03 6.44
N LEU A 296 -18.05 13.43 5.17
CA LEU A 296 -18.26 12.55 4.02
C LEU A 296 -17.25 11.40 4.01
N GLN A 297 -16.00 11.66 4.32
CA GLN A 297 -15.00 10.60 4.51
C GLN A 297 -15.40 9.67 5.66
N GLY A 298 -15.88 10.21 6.78
CA GLY A 298 -16.41 9.43 7.89
C GLY A 298 -17.56 8.51 7.49
N MET A 299 -18.43 8.92 6.55
CA MET A 299 -19.49 8.05 6.01
C MET A 299 -18.92 6.84 5.24
N PHE A 300 -17.88 7.02 4.45
CA PHE A 300 -17.20 5.91 3.78
C PHE A 300 -16.55 4.97 4.79
N THR A 301 -15.87 5.50 5.79
CA THR A 301 -15.27 4.73 6.87
C THR A 301 -16.31 3.92 7.66
N ASP A 302 -17.43 4.55 8.02
CA ASP A 302 -18.53 3.89 8.73
C ASP A 302 -19.15 2.78 7.89
N HIS A 303 -19.31 3.01 6.59
CA HIS A 303 -19.82 2.01 5.66
C HIS A 303 -18.86 0.82 5.54
N ALA A 304 -17.57 1.07 5.30
CA ALA A 304 -16.54 0.04 5.23
C ALA A 304 -16.48 -0.78 6.53
N ARG A 305 -16.49 -0.12 7.68
CA ARG A 305 -16.55 -0.78 9.00
C ARG A 305 -17.77 -1.67 9.14
N ALA A 306 -18.95 -1.19 8.73
CA ALA A 306 -20.18 -1.97 8.80
C ALA A 306 -20.12 -3.21 7.89
N VAL A 307 -19.56 -3.08 6.69
CA VAL A 307 -19.38 -4.22 5.76
C VAL A 307 -18.39 -5.23 6.36
N LEU A 308 -17.21 -4.79 6.76
CA LEU A 308 -16.17 -5.64 7.35
C LEU A 308 -16.66 -6.34 8.63
N GLY A 309 -17.38 -5.61 9.48
CA GLY A 309 -17.91 -6.11 10.75
C GLY A 309 -18.91 -7.26 10.58
N ARG A 310 -19.64 -7.37 9.46
CA ARG A 310 -20.54 -8.52 9.18
C ARG A 310 -19.82 -9.85 9.19
N ARG A 311 -18.51 -9.83 8.88
CA ARG A 311 -17.66 -11.02 8.83
C ARG A 311 -16.57 -11.03 9.92
N GLY A 312 -16.73 -10.20 10.96
CA GLY A 312 -15.80 -10.11 12.09
C GLY A 312 -14.43 -9.55 11.73
N ARG A 313 -14.34 -8.75 10.65
CA ARG A 313 -13.13 -8.03 10.24
C ARG A 313 -13.16 -6.60 10.78
N ARG A 314 -11.96 -6.00 10.93
CA ARG A 314 -11.78 -4.61 11.37
C ARG A 314 -11.04 -3.82 10.30
N PRO A 315 -11.35 -2.52 10.11
CA PRO A 315 -10.56 -1.68 9.24
C PRO A 315 -9.21 -1.30 9.89
N ALA A 316 -8.18 -1.21 9.05
CA ALA A 316 -6.98 -0.45 9.31
C ALA A 316 -6.94 0.74 8.35
N ALA A 317 -6.29 1.85 8.71
CA ALA A 317 -6.22 3.04 7.87
C ALA A 317 -5.00 3.91 8.21
N TRP A 318 -4.66 4.79 7.28
CA TRP A 318 -3.66 5.83 7.54
C TRP A 318 -4.14 6.86 8.59
N ASP A 319 -3.22 7.61 9.17
CA ASP A 319 -3.51 8.47 10.34
C ASP A 319 -4.39 9.69 10.04
N GLU A 320 -4.63 10.03 8.77
CA GLU A 320 -5.62 11.05 8.35
C GLU A 320 -7.04 10.68 8.77
N LEU A 321 -7.32 9.38 8.92
CA LEU A 321 -8.62 8.95 9.41
C LEU A 321 -8.99 9.60 10.74
N LEU A 322 -8.01 9.91 11.58
CA LEU A 322 -8.21 10.57 12.87
C LEU A 322 -8.68 12.03 12.75
N GLU A 323 -8.68 12.61 11.56
CA GLU A 323 -9.27 13.92 11.28
C GLU A 323 -10.77 13.85 11.01
N SER A 324 -11.32 12.64 10.90
CA SER A 324 -12.72 12.32 10.71
C SER A 324 -13.28 11.61 11.96
N PRO A 325 -14.62 11.53 12.14
CA PRO A 325 -15.20 10.74 13.20
C PRO A 325 -14.79 9.27 13.10
N THR A 326 -14.31 8.68 14.19
CA THR A 326 -13.90 7.28 14.29
C THR A 326 -14.68 6.54 15.39
N SER A 327 -14.70 5.20 15.35
CA SER A 327 -15.36 4.37 16.36
C SER A 327 -14.42 3.90 17.49
N GLY A 328 -13.11 3.94 17.25
CA GLY A 328 -12.09 3.35 18.11
C GLY A 328 -11.78 1.88 17.79
N GLU A 329 -12.45 1.29 16.79
CA GLU A 329 -12.21 -0.09 16.35
C GLU A 329 -11.13 -0.18 15.27
N GLU A 330 -10.81 0.92 14.60
CA GLU A 330 -9.82 1.02 13.55
C GLU A 330 -8.41 0.83 14.11
N VAL A 331 -7.51 0.22 13.32
CA VAL A 331 -6.07 0.21 13.58
C VAL A 331 -5.42 1.31 12.75
N ILE A 332 -4.69 2.20 13.39
CA ILE A 332 -4.10 3.37 12.73
C ILE A 332 -2.66 3.11 12.33
N LEU A 333 -2.33 3.37 11.07
CA LEU A 333 -0.95 3.38 10.59
C LEU A 333 -0.45 4.83 10.57
N ALA A 334 0.42 5.18 11.50
CA ALA A 334 0.91 6.54 11.69
C ALA A 334 2.12 6.81 10.79
N TRP A 335 1.89 7.48 9.64
CA TRP A 335 2.93 7.74 8.65
C TRP A 335 3.43 9.18 8.61
N ARG A 336 2.61 10.17 9.01
CA ARG A 336 2.91 11.60 8.92
C ARG A 336 3.90 12.10 9.98
N GLY A 337 4.79 11.27 10.47
CA GLY A 337 5.89 11.65 11.36
C GLY A 337 5.45 12.49 12.56
N ALA A 338 6.01 13.70 12.67
CA ALA A 338 5.69 14.63 13.77
C ALA A 338 4.20 15.06 13.83
N GLY A 339 3.45 14.91 12.75
CA GLY A 339 1.99 15.18 12.71
C GLY A 339 1.18 13.98 13.17
N GLY A 340 1.35 12.84 12.52
CA GLY A 340 0.53 11.64 12.70
C GLY A 340 0.88 10.83 13.94
N VAL A 341 2.17 10.59 14.21
CA VAL A 341 2.60 9.74 15.33
C VAL A 341 2.05 10.22 16.69
N PRO A 342 2.19 11.49 17.08
CA PRO A 342 1.60 11.96 18.34
C PRO A 342 0.07 11.94 18.34
N LEU A 343 -0.56 12.05 17.16
CA LEU A 343 -2.01 11.98 17.05
C LEU A 343 -2.49 10.54 17.28
N ALA A 344 -1.89 9.57 16.62
CA ALA A 344 -2.19 8.15 16.80
C ALA A 344 -1.96 7.69 18.24
N ASP A 345 -0.84 8.05 18.86
CA ASP A 345 -0.52 7.69 20.24
C ASP A 345 -1.57 8.16 21.26
N ARG A 346 -2.15 9.36 21.02
CA ARG A 346 -3.17 9.92 21.91
C ARG A 346 -4.62 9.58 21.52
N SER A 347 -4.84 8.93 20.38
CA SER A 347 -6.18 8.69 19.82
C SER A 347 -7.01 7.67 20.60
N GLY A 348 -6.34 6.79 21.35
CA GLY A 348 -6.98 5.66 22.02
C GLY A 348 -7.15 4.42 21.12
N HIS A 349 -6.77 4.49 19.86
CA HIS A 349 -6.72 3.34 18.93
C HIS A 349 -5.49 2.48 19.15
N ASP A 350 -5.56 1.22 18.74
CA ASP A 350 -4.36 0.44 18.46
C ASP A 350 -3.69 1.00 17.22
N TRP A 351 -2.37 1.10 17.20
CA TRP A 351 -1.69 1.75 16.11
C TRP A 351 -0.33 1.14 15.77
N ILE A 352 0.18 1.44 14.57
CA ILE A 352 1.42 0.94 14.01
C ILE A 352 2.29 2.15 13.64
N TYR A 353 3.57 2.10 14.01
CA TYR A 353 4.54 3.12 13.66
C TYR A 353 5.03 2.91 12.22
N ALA A 354 4.69 3.85 11.32
CA ALA A 354 5.02 3.79 9.89
C ALA A 354 5.60 5.11 9.35
N ASP A 355 6.25 5.90 10.20
CA ASP A 355 6.75 7.26 9.92
C ASP A 355 7.53 7.35 8.60
N CYS A 356 7.01 8.12 7.65
CA CYS A 356 7.58 8.30 6.31
C CYS A 356 8.99 8.90 6.31
N THR A 357 9.40 9.57 7.39
CA THR A 357 10.75 10.12 7.51
C THR A 357 11.79 9.10 7.97
N ARG A 358 11.34 7.89 8.36
CA ARG A 358 12.19 6.82 8.91
C ARG A 358 11.99 5.46 8.25
N LEU A 359 10.78 5.18 7.74
CA LEU A 359 10.37 3.84 7.34
C LEU A 359 9.88 3.75 5.88
N TYR A 360 9.88 4.85 5.12
CA TYR A 360 9.56 4.80 3.68
C TYR A 360 10.83 4.48 2.88
N LEU A 361 10.94 3.21 2.47
CA LEU A 361 12.12 2.68 1.80
C LEU A 361 12.22 3.06 0.31
N ASN A 362 11.22 3.73 -0.26
CA ASN A 362 11.29 4.39 -1.57
C ASN A 362 12.09 5.71 -1.53
N ARG A 363 12.51 6.18 -0.37
CA ARG A 363 13.52 7.26 -0.24
C ARG A 363 14.90 6.70 -0.55
N VAL A 364 15.76 7.55 -1.09
CA VAL A 364 17.17 7.19 -1.32
C VAL A 364 17.87 6.80 -0.01
N ALA A 365 18.82 5.88 -0.09
CA ALA A 365 19.61 5.46 1.08
C ALA A 365 20.79 6.42 1.38
N GLY A 366 21.24 7.15 0.38
CA GLY A 366 22.40 8.03 0.43
C GLY A 366 22.23 9.29 -0.41
N ASP A 367 23.30 9.69 -1.12
CA ASP A 367 23.27 10.85 -2.01
C ASP A 367 22.36 10.62 -3.21
N PRO A 368 21.27 11.41 -3.39
CA PRO A 368 20.35 11.28 -4.51
C PRO A 368 21.01 11.27 -5.90
N ALA A 369 22.15 11.93 -6.06
CA ALA A 369 22.87 11.99 -7.32
C ALA A 369 23.46 10.63 -7.73
N THR A 370 23.82 9.79 -6.77
CA THR A 370 24.47 8.49 -6.98
C THR A 370 23.53 7.30 -6.83
N GLU A 371 22.38 7.50 -6.17
CA GLU A 371 21.36 6.47 -5.95
C GLU A 371 20.48 6.28 -7.21
N PRO A 372 19.82 5.12 -7.37
CA PRO A 372 18.70 4.97 -8.30
C PRO A 372 17.59 6.01 -8.04
N PRO A 373 16.62 6.16 -8.97
CA PRO A 373 15.46 7.02 -8.72
C PRO A 373 14.81 6.74 -7.38
N GLY A 374 14.58 7.78 -6.58
CA GLY A 374 13.97 7.66 -5.25
C GLY A 374 13.68 9.04 -4.67
N MET A 375 12.77 9.09 -3.70
CA MET A 375 12.39 10.34 -3.03
C MET A 375 13.58 10.96 -2.27
N PHE A 376 13.59 12.29 -2.17
CA PHE A 376 14.54 13.03 -1.35
C PHE A 376 14.40 12.71 0.15
N GLY A 377 15.44 13.11 0.89
CA GLY A 377 15.53 12.87 2.31
C GLY A 377 16.02 11.44 2.57
N PRO A 378 17.35 11.24 2.53
CA PRO A 378 17.96 9.93 2.68
C PRO A 378 17.58 9.29 4.02
N ILE A 379 17.34 7.99 3.98
CA ILE A 379 17.10 7.14 5.15
C ILE A 379 18.12 6.01 5.13
N GLY A 380 19.09 6.06 6.03
CA GLY A 380 20.06 4.99 6.23
C GLY A 380 19.57 3.93 7.22
N ALA A 381 20.25 2.78 7.25
CA ALA A 381 19.94 1.72 8.22
C ALA A 381 20.06 2.20 9.70
N ARG A 382 20.98 3.13 9.97
CA ARG A 382 21.15 3.70 11.30
C ARG A 382 19.96 4.58 11.71
N ASP A 383 19.40 5.36 10.78
CA ASP A 383 18.23 6.20 11.05
C ASP A 383 17.01 5.38 11.45
N ILE A 384 16.88 4.18 10.84
CA ILE A 384 15.82 3.21 11.15
C ILE A 384 16.06 2.58 12.52
N LEU A 385 17.28 2.17 12.78
CA LEU A 385 17.62 1.53 14.06
C LEU A 385 17.36 2.47 15.25
N GLU A 386 17.67 3.75 15.09
CA GLU A 386 17.56 4.81 16.10
C GLU A 386 16.20 5.55 16.02
N LEU A 387 15.18 5.00 15.33
CA LEU A 387 13.88 5.66 15.22
C LEU A 387 13.23 5.93 16.59
N PRO A 388 12.57 7.10 16.76
CA PRO A 388 12.02 7.53 18.04
C PRO A 388 10.58 7.03 18.28
N ALA A 389 10.33 5.72 18.13
CA ALA A 389 9.01 5.18 18.45
C ALA A 389 8.70 5.35 19.94
N PRO A 390 7.54 5.90 20.31
CA PRO A 390 7.20 6.10 21.71
C PRO A 390 6.91 4.77 22.41
N ASP A 391 7.16 4.73 23.73
CA ASP A 391 6.71 3.62 24.59
C ASP A 391 5.21 3.81 24.85
N SER A 392 4.39 3.06 24.13
CA SER A 392 2.93 3.15 24.17
C SER A 392 2.32 1.76 24.27
N ALA A 393 1.41 1.59 25.21
CA ALA A 393 0.69 0.32 25.42
C ALA A 393 -0.23 -0.04 24.23
N ARG A 394 -0.51 0.90 23.31
CA ARG A 394 -1.32 0.68 22.14
C ARG A 394 -0.52 0.59 20.85
N LEU A 395 0.79 0.75 20.92
CA LEU A 395 1.70 0.52 19.80
C LEU A 395 1.82 -0.98 19.53
N LEU A 396 1.24 -1.46 18.44
CA LEU A 396 1.33 -2.85 18.02
C LEU A 396 2.71 -3.20 17.47
N GLY A 397 3.38 -2.22 16.84
CA GLY A 397 4.72 -2.41 16.31
C GLY A 397 5.10 -1.45 15.19
N ILE A 398 6.00 -1.93 14.32
CA ILE A 398 6.70 -1.12 13.32
C ILE A 398 6.44 -1.70 11.93
N GLN A 399 6.20 -0.82 10.96
CA GLN A 399 6.05 -1.20 9.56
C GLN A 399 6.85 -0.27 8.66
N ALA A 400 7.68 -0.84 7.80
CA ALA A 400 8.25 -0.11 6.67
C ALA A 400 7.29 -0.13 5.48
N ALA A 401 7.43 0.86 4.60
CA ALA A 401 6.71 0.91 3.35
C ALA A 401 7.67 1.05 2.18
N VAL A 402 7.39 0.35 1.08
CA VAL A 402 8.06 0.53 -0.19
C VAL A 402 7.03 0.88 -1.26
N TRP A 403 6.87 2.18 -1.49
CA TRP A 403 6.10 2.73 -2.60
C TRP A 403 6.88 2.56 -3.90
N THR A 404 6.20 2.27 -4.99
CA THR A 404 6.86 1.78 -6.20
C THR A 404 6.66 2.65 -7.44
N GLU A 405 6.37 3.93 -7.25
CA GLU A 405 6.19 4.89 -8.35
C GLU A 405 7.42 4.92 -9.28
N PHE A 406 8.63 4.83 -8.70
CA PHE A 406 9.91 4.87 -9.44
C PHE A 406 10.60 3.52 -9.50
N ILE A 407 10.08 2.51 -8.79
CA ILE A 407 10.70 1.21 -8.63
C ILE A 407 10.01 0.24 -9.61
N LEU A 408 10.64 0.01 -10.75
CA LEU A 408 10.03 -0.65 -11.89
C LEU A 408 10.56 -2.08 -12.12
N ASP A 409 11.59 -2.49 -11.40
CA ASP A 409 12.18 -3.81 -11.54
C ASP A 409 12.71 -4.37 -10.22
N ARG A 410 12.97 -5.68 -10.22
CA ARG A 410 13.45 -6.43 -9.06
C ARG A 410 14.78 -5.90 -8.47
N GLU A 411 15.72 -5.52 -9.33
CA GLU A 411 17.04 -5.06 -8.89
C GLU A 411 16.89 -3.75 -8.10
N HIS A 412 16.07 -2.83 -8.60
CA HIS A 412 15.77 -1.58 -7.93
C HIS A 412 14.99 -1.81 -6.62
N LEU A 413 13.99 -2.71 -6.61
CA LEU A 413 13.25 -3.07 -5.39
C LEU A 413 14.19 -3.59 -4.30
N LEU A 414 15.06 -4.52 -4.63
CA LEU A 414 16.01 -5.08 -3.68
C LEU A 414 17.05 -4.06 -3.21
N HIS A 415 17.48 -3.13 -4.09
CA HIS A 415 18.34 -2.02 -3.71
C HIS A 415 17.66 -1.11 -2.68
N GLN A 416 16.38 -0.81 -2.86
CA GLN A 416 15.62 0.01 -1.94
C GLN A 416 15.35 -0.70 -0.60
N LEU A 417 15.15 -1.99 -0.62
CA LEU A 417 14.91 -2.76 0.58
C LEU A 417 16.18 -2.98 1.41
N PHE A 418 17.29 -3.35 0.77
CA PHE A 418 18.49 -3.80 1.48
C PHE A 418 19.64 -2.77 1.41
N PRO A 419 20.37 -2.59 2.54
CA PRO A 419 20.28 -3.34 3.79
C PRO A 419 19.25 -2.80 4.81
N ARG A 420 18.45 -1.81 4.47
CA ARG A 420 17.57 -1.06 5.39
C ARG A 420 16.49 -1.93 6.04
N LEU A 421 15.93 -2.89 5.30
CA LEU A 421 14.93 -3.84 5.84
C LEU A 421 15.48 -4.66 7.02
N LEU A 422 16.79 -4.89 7.04
CA LEU A 422 17.45 -5.57 8.16
C LEU A 422 17.40 -4.73 9.44
N ALA A 423 17.55 -3.41 9.32
CA ALA A 423 17.43 -2.50 10.46
C ALA A 423 15.97 -2.42 10.96
N VAL A 424 14.99 -2.47 10.05
CA VAL A 424 13.56 -2.56 10.42
C VAL A 424 13.30 -3.83 11.24
N ALA A 425 13.77 -4.98 10.75
CA ALA A 425 13.58 -6.26 11.40
C ALA A 425 14.24 -6.29 12.79
N GLU A 426 15.47 -5.80 12.88
CA GLU A 426 16.22 -5.72 14.15
C GLU A 426 15.52 -4.81 15.16
N ARG A 427 15.12 -3.61 14.74
CA ARG A 427 14.45 -2.64 15.59
C ARG A 427 13.09 -3.14 16.08
N ALA A 428 12.36 -3.85 15.21
CA ALA A 428 11.06 -4.42 15.55
C ALA A 428 11.18 -5.63 16.50
N TRP A 429 12.29 -6.36 16.45
CA TRP A 429 12.52 -7.53 17.31
C TRP A 429 13.13 -7.17 18.67
N VAL A 430 14.23 -6.41 18.66
CA VAL A 430 15.00 -6.08 19.87
C VAL A 430 14.39 -4.91 20.62
N GLY A 431 13.75 -3.97 19.92
CA GLY A 431 13.22 -2.75 20.54
C GLY A 431 14.24 -1.59 20.54
N PRO A 432 14.08 -0.60 21.46
CA PRO A 432 14.91 0.60 21.49
C PRO A 432 16.35 0.40 21.95
N ASP A 433 16.64 -0.72 22.61
CA ASP A 433 17.93 -0.98 23.24
C ASP A 433 18.99 -1.55 22.27
N VAL A 434 18.70 -1.55 20.96
CA VAL A 434 19.62 -2.04 19.94
C VAL A 434 20.78 -1.04 19.74
N GLU A 435 22.01 -1.58 19.81
CA GLU A 435 23.22 -0.76 19.61
C GLU A 435 23.74 -0.83 18.18
N TRP A 436 23.95 0.33 17.56
CA TRP A 436 24.48 0.43 16.18
C TRP A 436 25.76 -0.38 15.97
N ARG A 437 26.68 -0.34 16.95
CA ARG A 437 27.96 -1.03 16.84
C ARG A 437 27.79 -2.54 16.67
N ASP A 438 26.90 -3.13 17.46
CA ASP A 438 26.68 -4.58 17.45
C ASP A 438 25.88 -4.99 16.23
N PHE A 439 24.88 -4.19 15.85
CA PHE A 439 24.13 -4.38 14.62
C PHE A 439 25.01 -4.28 13.39
N SER A 440 25.86 -3.25 13.26
CA SER A 440 26.68 -3.03 12.07
C SER A 440 27.68 -4.16 11.79
N ALA A 441 28.23 -4.78 12.84
CA ALA A 441 29.11 -5.93 12.71
C ALA A 441 28.38 -7.16 12.11
N ARG A 442 27.14 -7.39 12.53
CA ARG A 442 26.29 -8.48 11.97
C ARG A 442 25.80 -8.15 10.56
N LEU A 443 25.53 -6.86 10.29
CA LEU A 443 25.10 -6.35 8.99
C LEU A 443 26.11 -6.65 7.88
N GLU A 444 27.41 -6.54 8.16
CA GLU A 444 28.48 -6.88 7.19
C GLU A 444 28.39 -8.33 6.74
N THR A 445 28.19 -9.26 7.68
CA THR A 445 28.06 -10.69 7.39
C THR A 445 26.83 -10.98 6.54
N GLU A 446 25.69 -10.40 6.91
CA GLU A 446 24.43 -10.64 6.21
C GLU A 446 24.40 -9.96 4.83
N THR A 447 25.01 -8.80 4.68
CA THR A 447 25.20 -8.13 3.39
C THR A 447 26.05 -9.00 2.43
N ALA A 448 27.07 -9.68 2.94
CA ALA A 448 27.85 -10.63 2.17
C ALA A 448 27.00 -11.84 1.71
N TRP A 449 26.13 -12.36 2.59
CA TRP A 449 25.17 -13.41 2.27
C TRP A 449 24.18 -12.96 1.17
N LEU A 450 23.59 -11.78 1.30
CA LEU A 450 22.66 -11.20 0.32
C LEU A 450 23.31 -11.09 -1.06
N ARG A 451 24.57 -10.65 -1.14
CA ARG A 451 25.34 -10.59 -2.40
C ARG A 451 25.57 -11.96 -2.98
N ALA A 452 25.97 -12.92 -2.16
CA ALA A 452 26.26 -14.29 -2.61
C ALA A 452 25.02 -14.99 -3.18
N HIS A 453 23.82 -14.58 -2.75
CA HIS A 453 22.54 -15.14 -3.20
C HIS A 453 21.82 -14.26 -4.24
N GLY A 454 22.46 -13.18 -4.74
CA GLY A 454 21.90 -12.34 -5.81
C GLY A 454 20.81 -11.37 -5.38
N TYR A 455 20.74 -11.05 -4.09
CA TYR A 455 19.82 -10.05 -3.53
C TYR A 455 20.42 -8.63 -3.49
N LEU A 456 21.71 -8.53 -3.63
CA LEU A 456 22.43 -7.25 -3.78
C LEU A 456 23.44 -7.37 -4.92
N PRO A 457 23.72 -6.27 -5.65
CA PRO A 457 24.73 -6.30 -6.70
C PRO A 457 26.10 -6.68 -6.15
N ALA A 458 26.90 -7.36 -6.98
CA ALA A 458 28.28 -7.64 -6.66
C ALA A 458 29.04 -6.32 -6.45
N LEU A 459 29.94 -6.28 -5.45
CA LEU A 459 30.85 -5.14 -5.31
C LEU A 459 31.63 -4.98 -6.62
N ARG A 460 31.45 -3.86 -7.32
CA ARG A 460 32.37 -3.49 -8.39
C ARG A 460 33.72 -3.27 -7.71
N GLY A 461 34.71 -4.08 -8.09
CA GLY A 461 36.08 -3.86 -7.63
C GLY A 461 36.52 -2.44 -7.97
N PRO A 462 37.47 -1.85 -7.22
CA PRO A 462 38.03 -0.56 -7.58
C PRO A 462 38.57 -0.67 -9.00
N GLY A 463 37.93 0.10 -9.94
CA GLY A 463 38.45 0.25 -11.32
C GLY A 463 39.68 1.14 -11.35
#